data_e613bd6047c19be318f579801738cca7
#
_entry.id   e613bd6047c19be318f579801738cca7
#
_cell.length_a   1.000
_cell.length_b   1.000
_cell.length_c   1.000
_cell.angle_alpha   90.00
_cell.angle_beta   90.00
_cell.angle_gamma   90.00
#
_symmetry.space_group_name_H-M   'P 1'
#
loop_
_entity.id
_entity.type
_entity.pdbx_description
1 polymer ?
#
loop_
_entity_poly.entity_id
_entity_poly.type
_entity_poly.pdbx_seq_one_letter_code
_entity_poly.pdbx_strand_id
1 'polypeptide(L)'
;AALRPLLELPSDDLPTLEKFLQNHYKEMDGKEMEQALARISNEVEARYEVRPEIRDIKPMDGVEFVYALNLSRCIGCRKCVHACVAENNQSRSPEIQYIRVLEMPRGSTNVEQGNHHYDRPEVPSKDHYYMPVQCHQCAQPPCVKVCPVDATWQEPDGITVIDYDWCIGCRYCEAACPYWARRFNFAKPTIPKEEINPKMSYLSNRPRPKGVMEKCTFCLHRTREGRMPACLEVCPTGARKFGNVLDQQSEVAQILKTNRVFVLKEEVGTLPRFFYYFDERYPARERKAPAS
;
A
#
# COMPACT_ATOMS: atom_id res chain seq x y z
N ALA A 1 -4.69 25.91 14.47
CA ALA A 1 -6.14 26.04 14.23
C ALA A 1 -6.93 24.93 14.94
N ALA A 2 -6.49 23.66 14.90
CA ALA A 2 -7.21 22.51 15.48
C ALA A 2 -7.36 22.52 17.01
N LEU A 3 -6.53 23.25 17.75
CA LEU A 3 -6.56 23.30 19.23
C LEU A 3 -7.38 24.47 19.79
N ARG A 4 -7.87 25.37 18.95
CA ARG A 4 -8.64 26.55 19.41
C ARG A 4 -9.90 26.20 20.18
N PRO A 5 -10.70 25.18 19.81
CA PRO A 5 -11.86 24.76 20.59
C PRO A 5 -11.54 24.18 21.96
N LEU A 6 -10.34 23.65 22.21
CA LEU A 6 -9.93 23.13 23.52
C LEU A 6 -9.74 24.24 24.57
N LEU A 7 -9.40 25.47 24.12
CA LEU A 7 -9.20 26.60 25.01
C LEU A 7 -10.50 27.21 25.53
N GLU A 8 -11.64 26.82 24.99
CA GLU A 8 -12.96 27.34 25.30
C GLU A 8 -13.79 26.37 26.18
N LEU A 9 -13.23 25.17 26.50
CA LEU A 9 -13.92 24.18 27.34
C LEU A 9 -13.57 24.34 28.82
N PRO A 10 -14.56 24.12 29.75
CA PRO A 10 -14.27 24.04 31.19
C PRO A 10 -13.28 22.91 31.50
N SER A 11 -12.41 23.11 32.46
CA SER A 11 -11.32 22.21 32.83
C SER A 11 -11.74 20.78 33.18
N ASP A 12 -12.95 20.61 33.67
CA ASP A 12 -13.51 19.34 34.21
C ASP A 12 -14.16 18.46 33.13
N ASP A 13 -14.43 19.00 31.94
CA ASP A 13 -15.06 18.30 30.79
C ASP A 13 -14.15 18.14 29.59
N LEU A 14 -12.84 18.29 29.75
CA LEU A 14 -11.89 18.13 28.65
C LEU A 14 -11.91 16.67 28.14
N PRO A 15 -12.34 16.41 26.90
CA PRO A 15 -12.20 15.08 26.32
C PRO A 15 -10.72 14.71 26.22
N THR A 16 -10.41 13.41 26.22
CA THR A 16 -9.05 12.99 25.88
C THR A 16 -8.65 13.62 24.54
N LEU A 17 -7.38 13.94 24.35
CA LEU A 17 -6.88 14.52 23.08
C LEU A 17 -7.30 13.66 21.88
N GLU A 18 -7.27 12.34 22.02
CA GLU A 18 -7.73 11.37 21.03
C GLU A 18 -9.21 11.60 20.67
N LYS A 19 -10.11 11.59 21.65
CA LYS A 19 -11.53 11.79 21.42
C LYS A 19 -11.85 13.17 20.86
N PHE A 20 -11.10 14.18 21.29
CA PHE A 20 -11.21 15.53 20.72
C PHE A 20 -10.84 15.55 19.24
N LEU A 21 -9.70 14.96 18.85
CA LEU A 21 -9.23 14.93 17.47
C LEU A 21 -10.16 14.13 16.56
N GLN A 22 -10.68 12.98 17.03
CA GLN A 22 -11.68 12.18 16.31
C GLN A 22 -12.98 12.97 16.06
N ASN A 23 -13.47 13.67 17.05
CA ASN A 23 -14.71 14.45 16.93
C ASN A 23 -14.55 15.72 16.05
N HIS A 24 -13.32 16.18 15.82
CA HIS A 24 -13.05 17.39 15.05
C HIS A 24 -12.46 17.11 13.67
N TYR A 25 -12.26 15.83 13.30
CA TYR A 25 -12.00 15.50 11.90
C TYR A 25 -13.23 15.88 11.08
N LYS A 26 -13.00 16.75 10.09
CA LYS A 26 -14.02 17.22 9.17
C LYS A 26 -13.53 16.94 7.74
N GLU A 27 -14.38 16.31 6.96
CA GLU A 27 -14.15 16.21 5.53
C GLU A 27 -14.14 17.60 4.90
N MET A 28 -13.15 17.88 4.06
CA MET A 28 -13.04 19.17 3.36
C MET A 28 -14.19 19.35 2.37
N ASP A 29 -14.75 20.54 2.34
CA ASP A 29 -15.64 20.94 1.25
C ASP A 29 -14.84 21.17 -0.05
N GLY A 30 -15.55 21.39 -1.18
CA GLY A 30 -14.92 21.55 -2.49
C GLY A 30 -13.93 22.72 -2.53
N LYS A 31 -14.23 23.83 -1.85
CA LYS A 31 -13.35 25.01 -1.81
C LYS A 31 -12.12 24.78 -0.94
N GLU A 32 -12.29 24.13 0.21
CA GLU A 32 -11.19 23.74 1.09
C GLU A 32 -10.25 22.76 0.36
N MET A 33 -10.81 21.80 -0.40
CA MET A 33 -10.05 20.88 -1.22
C MET A 33 -9.25 21.61 -2.31
N GLU A 34 -9.86 22.55 -3.06
CA GLU A 34 -9.14 23.34 -4.06
C GLU A 34 -7.97 24.12 -3.45
N GLN A 35 -8.16 24.71 -2.28
CA GLN A 35 -7.10 25.41 -1.55
C GLN A 35 -5.98 24.46 -1.12
N ALA A 36 -6.31 23.25 -0.65
CA ALA A 36 -5.34 22.24 -0.27
C ALA A 36 -4.53 21.77 -1.48
N LEU A 37 -5.19 21.50 -2.62
CA LEU A 37 -4.51 21.10 -3.86
C LEU A 37 -3.59 22.21 -4.39
N ALA A 38 -4.03 23.47 -4.36
CA ALA A 38 -3.21 24.61 -4.76
C ALA A 38 -1.96 24.78 -3.86
N ARG A 39 -2.15 24.65 -2.54
CA ARG A 39 -1.03 24.70 -1.57
C ARG A 39 -0.01 23.59 -1.85
N ILE A 40 -0.46 22.35 -2.02
CA ILE A 40 0.42 21.20 -2.28
C ILE A 40 1.14 21.39 -3.63
N SER A 41 0.45 21.88 -4.67
CA SER A 41 1.07 22.20 -5.95
C SER A 41 2.23 23.19 -5.80
N ASN A 42 2.01 24.28 -5.07
CA ASN A 42 3.04 25.28 -4.82
C ASN A 42 4.22 24.72 -4.00
N GLU A 43 3.95 23.87 -3.00
CA GLU A 43 4.99 23.20 -2.20
C GLU A 43 5.86 22.26 -3.04
N VAL A 44 5.24 21.49 -3.94
CA VAL A 44 5.95 20.57 -4.86
C VAL A 44 6.77 21.37 -5.89
N GLU A 45 6.19 22.41 -6.49
CA GLU A 45 6.88 23.27 -7.45
C GLU A 45 8.08 23.97 -6.80
N ALA A 46 7.90 24.55 -5.63
CA ALA A 46 8.98 25.22 -4.89
C ALA A 46 10.13 24.26 -4.50
N ARG A 47 9.81 23.00 -4.26
CA ARG A 47 10.80 22.04 -3.78
C ARG A 47 11.49 21.25 -4.88
N TYR A 48 10.76 20.84 -5.90
CA TYR A 48 11.23 19.94 -6.95
C TYR A 48 11.34 20.63 -8.31
N GLU A 49 10.97 21.91 -8.42
CA GLU A 49 10.95 22.69 -9.67
C GLU A 49 10.11 22.03 -10.79
N VAL A 50 9.10 21.26 -10.38
CA VAL A 50 8.15 20.59 -11.27
C VAL A 50 6.75 20.99 -10.86
N ARG A 51 5.98 21.54 -11.79
CA ARG A 51 4.57 21.88 -11.54
C ARG A 51 3.69 20.64 -11.69
N PRO A 52 3.09 20.13 -10.60
CA PRO A 52 2.29 18.93 -10.66
C PRO A 52 0.84 19.21 -11.07
N GLU A 53 0.22 18.22 -11.70
CA GLU A 53 -1.23 18.10 -11.82
C GLU A 53 -1.74 17.26 -10.65
N ILE A 54 -2.33 17.91 -9.63
CA ILE A 54 -2.84 17.22 -8.44
C ILE A 54 -4.36 17.18 -8.49
N ARG A 55 -4.92 15.99 -8.29
CA ARG A 55 -6.37 15.79 -8.31
C ARG A 55 -6.84 15.02 -7.05
N ASP A 56 -8.06 15.31 -6.63
CA ASP A 56 -8.79 14.49 -5.68
C ASP A 56 -9.61 13.46 -6.47
N ILE A 57 -9.14 12.21 -6.49
CA ILE A 57 -9.75 11.13 -7.25
C ILE A 57 -10.66 10.34 -6.33
N LYS A 58 -11.96 10.48 -6.54
CA LYS A 58 -12.99 9.88 -5.70
C LYS A 58 -12.99 8.34 -5.79
N PRO A 59 -13.42 7.64 -4.72
CA PRO A 59 -13.59 6.19 -4.74
C PRO A 59 -14.68 5.77 -5.73
N MET A 60 -14.64 4.49 -6.13
CA MET A 60 -15.59 3.90 -7.06
C MET A 60 -16.65 3.10 -6.30
N ASP A 61 -17.92 3.39 -6.52
CA ASP A 61 -19.02 2.60 -6.00
C ASP A 61 -19.21 1.29 -6.78
N GLY A 62 -19.62 0.23 -6.09
CA GLY A 62 -19.86 -1.07 -6.72
C GLY A 62 -18.59 -1.79 -7.21
N VAL A 63 -17.44 -1.36 -6.74
CA VAL A 63 -16.13 -1.96 -7.03
C VAL A 63 -15.47 -2.42 -5.74
N GLU A 64 -14.88 -3.59 -5.75
CA GLU A 64 -13.99 -4.07 -4.69
C GLU A 64 -12.69 -4.55 -5.30
N PHE A 65 -11.63 -3.78 -5.10
CA PHE A 65 -10.32 -4.10 -5.65
C PHE A 65 -9.61 -5.18 -4.86
N VAL A 66 -9.14 -6.20 -5.58
CA VAL A 66 -8.31 -7.28 -5.04
C VAL A 66 -7.05 -7.48 -5.88
N TYR A 67 -6.06 -8.08 -5.25
CA TYR A 67 -4.79 -8.42 -5.86
C TYR A 67 -4.54 -9.92 -5.75
N ALA A 68 -4.05 -10.56 -6.82
CA ALA A 68 -3.60 -11.94 -6.80
C ALA A 68 -2.17 -12.03 -7.33
N LEU A 69 -1.34 -12.84 -6.68
CA LEU A 69 0.06 -13.01 -7.04
C LEU A 69 0.38 -14.49 -7.26
N ASN A 70 0.79 -14.81 -8.48
CA ASN A 70 1.28 -16.13 -8.85
C ASN A 70 2.74 -16.30 -8.44
N LEU A 71 2.98 -17.05 -7.38
CA LEU A 71 4.33 -17.27 -6.85
C LEU A 71 5.17 -18.18 -7.76
N SER A 72 4.54 -19.04 -8.58
CA SER A 72 5.26 -19.87 -9.55
C SER A 72 5.91 -19.06 -10.66
N ARG A 73 5.37 -17.86 -10.95
CA ARG A 73 5.84 -16.99 -12.03
C ARG A 73 6.75 -15.87 -11.54
N CYS A 74 6.81 -15.63 -10.23
CA CYS A 74 7.66 -14.57 -9.69
C CYS A 74 9.14 -14.98 -9.74
N ILE A 75 9.96 -14.23 -10.48
CA ILE A 75 11.40 -14.49 -10.63
C ILE A 75 12.27 -13.61 -9.72
N GLY A 76 11.69 -12.83 -8.80
CA GLY A 76 12.46 -12.02 -7.86
C GLY A 76 13.15 -10.78 -8.45
N CYS A 77 12.84 -10.38 -9.68
CA CYS A 77 13.58 -9.34 -10.43
C CYS A 77 13.45 -7.91 -9.89
N ARG A 78 12.59 -7.65 -8.90
CA ARG A 78 12.33 -6.34 -8.25
C ARG A 78 11.89 -5.19 -9.19
N LYS A 79 11.59 -5.44 -10.47
CA LYS A 79 11.04 -4.37 -11.34
C LYS A 79 9.80 -3.72 -10.78
N CYS A 80 8.94 -4.50 -10.12
CA CYS A 80 7.74 -3.99 -9.45
C CYS A 80 8.05 -3.03 -8.29
N VAL A 81 9.16 -3.22 -7.57
CA VAL A 81 9.62 -2.33 -6.49
C VAL A 81 10.00 -0.98 -7.08
N HIS A 82 10.87 -0.97 -8.11
CA HIS A 82 11.34 0.26 -8.74
C HIS A 82 10.20 1.05 -9.40
N ALA A 83 9.31 0.37 -10.13
CA ALA A 83 8.14 1.02 -10.71
C ALA A 83 7.20 1.60 -9.65
N CYS A 84 7.04 0.92 -8.51
CA CYS A 84 6.24 1.43 -7.39
C CYS A 84 6.89 2.68 -6.78
N VAL A 85 8.21 2.69 -6.62
CA VAL A 85 8.99 3.82 -6.08
C VAL A 85 8.86 5.04 -6.99
N ALA A 86 9.02 4.87 -8.30
CA ALA A 86 8.90 5.95 -9.29
C ALA A 86 7.46 6.48 -9.39
N GLU A 87 6.49 5.59 -9.59
CA GLU A 87 5.07 5.97 -9.77
C GLU A 87 4.51 6.72 -8.56
N ASN A 88 4.91 6.31 -7.35
CA ASN A 88 4.32 6.84 -6.12
C ASN A 88 5.19 7.91 -5.44
N ASN A 89 6.16 8.51 -6.12
CA ASN A 89 7.01 9.56 -5.57
C ASN A 89 7.56 9.21 -4.18
N GLN A 90 8.02 7.96 -4.00
CA GLN A 90 8.60 7.52 -2.73
C GLN A 90 10.01 8.09 -2.58
N SER A 91 10.46 8.30 -1.34
CA SER A 91 11.80 8.82 -1.08
C SER A 91 12.90 7.86 -1.56
N ARG A 92 13.96 8.44 -2.14
CA ARG A 92 15.19 7.71 -2.52
C ARG A 92 16.24 7.74 -1.40
N SER A 93 16.17 8.79 -0.54
CA SER A 93 17.07 8.92 0.62
C SER A 93 16.34 9.69 1.75
N PRO A 94 16.07 9.07 2.88
CA PRO A 94 16.14 7.62 3.12
C PRO A 94 15.21 6.86 2.17
N GLU A 95 15.63 5.66 1.79
CA GLU A 95 14.86 4.85 0.85
C GLU A 95 13.57 4.33 1.48
N ILE A 96 12.44 4.53 0.79
CA ILE A 96 11.13 3.99 1.17
C ILE A 96 10.63 3.10 0.04
N GLN A 97 10.26 1.88 0.40
CA GLN A 97 9.69 0.90 -0.52
C GLN A 97 8.40 0.32 0.07
N TYR A 98 7.31 0.34 -0.71
CA TYR A 98 6.04 -0.28 -0.31
C TYR A 98 6.02 -1.79 -0.54
N ILE A 99 6.80 -2.26 -1.49
CA ILE A 99 6.89 -3.67 -1.86
C ILE A 99 8.24 -4.22 -1.39
N ARG A 100 8.21 -5.27 -0.60
CA ARG A 100 9.37 -6.08 -0.26
C ARG A 100 9.25 -7.40 -0.99
N VAL A 101 10.29 -7.80 -1.68
CA VAL A 101 10.34 -9.12 -2.33
C VAL A 101 11.20 -10.02 -1.43
N LEU A 102 10.57 -11.04 -0.88
CA LEU A 102 11.25 -12.02 -0.04
C LEU A 102 11.72 -13.19 -0.92
N GLU A 103 12.97 -13.57 -0.81
CA GLU A 103 13.47 -14.85 -1.29
C GLU A 103 13.16 -15.90 -0.24
N MET A 104 12.34 -16.87 -0.61
CA MET A 104 11.79 -17.87 0.29
C MET A 104 12.38 -19.25 -0.02
N PRO A 105 12.78 -20.03 1.01
CA PRO A 105 13.19 -21.41 0.78
C PRO A 105 12.00 -22.24 0.27
N ARG A 106 12.25 -23.13 -0.70
CA ARG A 106 11.20 -24.02 -1.21
C ARG A 106 10.66 -24.91 -0.11
N GLY A 107 9.33 -25.03 -0.06
CA GLY A 107 8.63 -25.83 0.96
C GLY A 107 8.30 -25.10 2.25
N SER A 108 8.70 -23.82 2.38
CA SER A 108 8.30 -22.96 3.50
C SER A 108 7.41 -21.79 3.02
N THR A 109 6.40 -21.48 3.79
CA THR A 109 5.57 -20.24 3.64
C THR A 109 5.77 -19.29 4.81
N ASN A 110 6.70 -19.60 5.71
CA ASN A 110 7.01 -18.75 6.86
C ASN A 110 7.80 -17.53 6.40
N VAL A 111 7.15 -16.37 6.37
CA VAL A 111 7.74 -15.10 5.94
C VAL A 111 8.90 -14.62 6.81
N GLU A 112 9.02 -15.11 8.04
CA GLU A 112 10.14 -14.81 8.94
C GLU A 112 11.46 -15.46 8.47
N GLN A 113 11.37 -16.48 7.61
CA GLN A 113 12.53 -17.13 6.97
C GLN A 113 12.92 -16.47 5.65
N GLY A 114 12.15 -15.46 5.22
CA GLY A 114 12.37 -14.79 3.94
C GLY A 114 13.57 -13.83 3.99
N ASN A 115 14.46 -13.94 3.02
CA ASN A 115 15.56 -13.02 2.82
C ASN A 115 15.14 -11.90 1.82
N HIS A 116 15.25 -10.63 2.22
CA HIS A 116 14.95 -9.48 1.34
C HIS A 116 16.22 -8.75 0.87
N HIS A 117 17.41 -9.27 1.21
CA HIS A 117 18.71 -8.71 0.84
C HIS A 117 19.48 -9.62 -0.13
N TYR A 118 18.76 -10.40 -0.97
CA TYR A 118 19.42 -11.26 -1.95
C TYR A 118 20.02 -10.47 -3.12
N ASP A 119 21.08 -11.01 -3.73
CA ASP A 119 21.71 -10.40 -4.89
C ASP A 119 20.89 -10.62 -6.17
N ARG A 120 20.68 -9.56 -6.94
CA ARG A 120 19.88 -9.57 -8.17
C ARG A 120 20.44 -10.39 -9.33
N PRO A 121 21.75 -10.42 -9.57
CA PRO A 121 22.32 -11.24 -10.65
C PRO A 121 22.05 -12.74 -10.50
N GLU A 122 21.77 -13.20 -9.30
CA GLU A 122 21.57 -14.61 -8.97
C GLU A 122 20.12 -15.09 -9.08
N VAL A 123 19.16 -14.23 -9.46
CA VAL A 123 17.75 -14.62 -9.55
C VAL A 123 17.34 -15.04 -10.96
N PRO A 124 16.44 -16.03 -11.11
CA PRO A 124 15.85 -16.86 -10.04
C PRO A 124 16.81 -17.99 -9.56
N SER A 125 16.88 -18.17 -8.24
CA SER A 125 17.59 -19.30 -7.63
C SER A 125 16.79 -20.61 -7.75
N LYS A 126 17.46 -21.75 -7.93
CA LYS A 126 16.81 -23.07 -8.07
C LYS A 126 16.10 -23.54 -6.81
N ASP A 127 16.65 -23.18 -5.66
CA ASP A 127 16.18 -23.68 -4.34
C ASP A 127 15.23 -22.74 -3.63
N HIS A 128 14.91 -21.61 -4.28
CA HIS A 128 14.06 -20.57 -3.74
C HIS A 128 12.88 -20.26 -4.65
N TYR A 129 11.88 -19.59 -4.09
CA TYR A 129 10.84 -18.88 -4.80
C TYR A 129 10.74 -17.46 -4.23
N TYR A 130 10.04 -16.58 -4.89
CA TYR A 130 10.01 -15.17 -4.52
C TYR A 130 8.60 -14.74 -4.14
N MET A 131 8.48 -14.10 -2.98
CA MET A 131 7.20 -13.64 -2.43
C MET A 131 7.22 -12.12 -2.23
N PRO A 132 6.68 -11.35 -3.17
CA PRO A 132 6.42 -9.92 -2.95
C PRO A 132 5.35 -9.70 -1.90
N VAL A 133 5.66 -8.91 -0.88
CA VAL A 133 4.77 -8.52 0.21
C VAL A 133 4.59 -7.00 0.19
N GLN A 134 3.35 -6.54 0.24
CA GLN A 134 2.95 -5.13 0.26
C GLN A 134 1.72 -4.93 1.15
N CYS A 135 1.09 -3.75 1.15
CA CYS A 135 -0.19 -3.59 1.85
C CYS A 135 -1.25 -4.52 1.26
N HIS A 136 -1.91 -5.28 2.13
CA HIS A 136 -2.92 -6.27 1.75
C HIS A 136 -4.34 -5.69 1.63
N GLN A 137 -4.53 -4.40 1.85
CA GLN A 137 -5.82 -3.72 1.77
C GLN A 137 -6.95 -4.52 2.47
N CYS A 138 -6.69 -4.90 3.72
CA CYS A 138 -7.54 -5.78 4.52
C CYS A 138 -8.99 -5.30 4.58
N ALA A 139 -9.96 -6.22 4.55
CA ALA A 139 -11.37 -5.89 4.75
C ALA A 139 -11.67 -5.50 6.22
N GLN A 140 -10.88 -6.05 7.16
CA GLN A 140 -10.89 -5.63 8.56
C GLN A 140 -9.53 -5.03 8.95
N PRO A 141 -9.24 -3.79 8.55
CA PRO A 141 -7.92 -3.22 8.71
C PRO A 141 -7.62 -2.82 10.16
N PRO A 142 -6.73 -3.51 10.89
CA PRO A 142 -6.38 -3.14 12.25
C PRO A 142 -5.72 -1.76 12.31
N CYS A 143 -5.03 -1.38 11.26
CA CYS A 143 -4.37 -0.09 11.15
C CYS A 143 -5.34 1.12 11.09
N VAL A 144 -6.58 0.90 10.68
CA VAL A 144 -7.65 1.92 10.77
C VAL A 144 -8.15 2.02 12.21
N LYS A 145 -8.42 0.86 12.82
CA LYS A 145 -8.99 0.78 14.18
C LYS A 145 -8.13 1.43 15.26
N VAL A 146 -6.82 1.46 15.06
CA VAL A 146 -5.88 2.02 16.07
C VAL A 146 -5.50 3.47 15.80
N CYS A 147 -6.07 4.13 14.79
CA CYS A 147 -5.72 5.50 14.49
C CYS A 147 -6.41 6.46 15.47
N PRO A 148 -5.64 7.20 16.32
CA PRO A 148 -6.24 8.04 17.35
C PRO A 148 -6.90 9.31 16.80
N VAL A 149 -6.65 9.63 15.53
CA VAL A 149 -7.13 10.86 14.89
C VAL A 149 -7.96 10.59 13.63
N ASP A 150 -8.29 9.32 13.34
CA ASP A 150 -9.01 8.88 12.14
C ASP A 150 -8.39 9.34 10.80
N ALA A 151 -7.08 9.64 10.80
CA ALA A 151 -6.35 10.04 9.60
C ALA A 151 -6.21 8.91 8.54
N THR A 152 -6.66 7.71 8.84
CA THR A 152 -6.65 6.57 7.90
C THR A 152 -7.99 5.85 7.99
N TRP A 153 -8.60 5.59 6.84
CA TRP A 153 -9.91 4.94 6.72
C TRP A 153 -9.94 4.02 5.51
N GLN A 154 -10.99 3.25 5.38
CA GLN A 154 -11.25 2.43 4.20
C GLN A 154 -12.34 3.06 3.36
N GLU A 155 -12.09 3.19 2.07
CA GLU A 155 -13.05 3.73 1.10
C GLU A 155 -13.94 2.64 0.49
N PRO A 156 -15.07 3.00 -0.14
CA PRO A 156 -16.06 2.05 -0.68
C PRO A 156 -15.48 1.00 -1.63
N ASP A 157 -14.45 1.35 -2.40
CA ASP A 157 -13.75 0.42 -3.31
C ASP A 157 -12.74 -0.52 -2.61
N GLY A 158 -12.76 -0.53 -1.28
CA GLY A 158 -11.92 -1.39 -0.44
C GLY A 158 -10.50 -0.87 -0.20
N ILE A 159 -10.12 0.27 -0.77
CA ILE A 159 -8.79 0.84 -0.59
C ILE A 159 -8.72 1.59 0.74
N THR A 160 -7.78 1.19 1.59
CA THR A 160 -7.44 1.95 2.79
C THR A 160 -6.50 3.08 2.43
N VAL A 161 -6.83 4.30 2.82
CA VAL A 161 -6.07 5.53 2.54
C VAL A 161 -5.53 6.18 3.80
N ILE A 162 -4.70 7.20 3.65
CA ILE A 162 -4.19 8.05 4.72
C ILE A 162 -4.28 9.50 4.24
N ASP A 163 -4.89 10.35 5.05
CA ASP A 163 -4.74 11.79 4.90
C ASP A 163 -3.41 12.23 5.52
N TYR A 164 -2.47 12.63 4.66
CA TYR A 164 -1.13 13.01 5.08
C TYR A 164 -1.09 14.37 5.78
N ASP A 165 -2.10 15.20 5.60
CA ASP A 165 -2.20 16.51 6.27
C ASP A 165 -2.82 16.38 7.67
N TRP A 166 -3.55 15.28 7.93
CA TRP A 166 -4.15 14.99 9.23
C TRP A 166 -3.35 14.00 10.07
N CYS A 167 -2.48 13.20 9.44
CA CYS A 167 -1.67 12.19 10.12
C CYS A 167 -0.68 12.81 11.10
N ILE A 168 -0.78 12.47 12.39
CA ILE A 168 0.14 12.95 13.44
C ILE A 168 1.40 12.09 13.61
N GLY A 169 1.55 11.01 12.84
CA GLY A 169 2.76 10.17 12.85
C GLY A 169 2.99 9.35 14.12
N CYS A 170 1.96 9.03 14.88
CA CYS A 170 2.06 8.25 16.12
C CYS A 170 2.54 6.80 15.91
N ARG A 171 2.53 6.28 14.70
CA ARG A 171 2.95 4.93 14.26
C ARG A 171 2.16 3.75 14.81
N TYR A 172 1.05 3.98 15.53
CA TYR A 172 0.19 2.88 16.01
C TYR A 172 -0.25 1.96 14.87
N CYS A 173 -0.58 2.52 13.72
CA CYS A 173 -0.96 1.74 12.53
C CYS A 173 0.20 0.95 11.91
N GLU A 174 1.46 1.32 12.14
CA GLU A 174 2.64 0.54 11.79
C GLU A 174 2.77 -0.69 12.70
N ALA A 175 2.68 -0.47 14.01
CA ALA A 175 2.74 -1.54 15.00
C ALA A 175 1.58 -2.55 14.87
N ALA A 176 0.38 -2.06 14.51
CA ALA A 176 -0.80 -2.91 14.33
C ALA A 176 -0.81 -3.71 13.01
N CYS A 177 0.05 -3.37 12.04
CA CYS A 177 0.06 -4.03 10.73
C CYS A 177 0.84 -5.35 10.75
N PRO A 178 0.19 -6.53 10.63
CA PRO A 178 0.89 -7.81 10.68
C PRO A 178 1.78 -8.08 9.45
N TYR A 179 1.67 -7.23 8.40
CA TYR A 179 2.41 -7.38 7.13
C TYR A 179 3.57 -6.40 7.01
N TRP A 180 3.85 -5.57 8.03
CA TRP A 180 4.86 -4.49 8.00
C TRP A 180 4.74 -3.61 6.75
N ALA A 181 3.52 -3.31 6.34
CA ALA A 181 3.24 -2.64 5.08
C ALA A 181 3.14 -1.12 5.20
N ARG A 182 3.25 -0.60 6.41
CA ARG A 182 3.27 0.84 6.66
C ARG A 182 4.69 1.34 6.87
N ARG A 183 4.99 2.53 6.33
CA ARG A 183 6.31 3.17 6.38
C ARG A 183 6.18 4.54 7.01
N PHE A 184 7.11 4.88 7.88
CA PHE A 184 7.16 6.18 8.52
C PHE A 184 8.21 7.08 7.85
N ASN A 185 7.86 8.33 7.60
CA ASN A 185 8.76 9.33 7.04
C ASN A 185 9.60 10.00 8.13
N PHE A 186 10.75 9.44 8.47
CA PHE A 186 11.69 9.99 9.44
C PHE A 186 12.36 11.28 8.96
N ALA A 187 12.47 11.48 7.66
CA ALA A 187 13.07 12.64 7.04
C ALA A 187 12.21 13.21 5.92
N LYS A 188 12.53 14.40 5.45
CA LYS A 188 11.92 14.94 4.23
C LYS A 188 12.31 14.07 3.05
N PRO A 189 11.36 13.63 2.18
CA PRO A 189 11.67 12.75 1.06
C PRO A 189 12.64 13.41 0.08
N THR A 190 13.63 12.68 -0.36
CA THR A 190 14.56 13.08 -1.43
C THR A 190 14.18 12.33 -2.70
N ILE A 191 13.75 13.06 -3.71
CA ILE A 191 13.36 12.54 -5.02
C ILE A 191 14.10 13.37 -6.07
N PRO A 192 14.86 12.76 -6.99
CA PRO A 192 15.45 13.49 -8.10
C PRO A 192 14.38 14.19 -8.93
N LYS A 193 14.65 15.41 -9.39
CA LYS A 193 13.71 16.24 -10.16
C LYS A 193 13.20 15.50 -11.40
N GLU A 194 14.08 14.79 -12.08
CA GLU A 194 13.82 14.06 -13.31
C GLU A 194 12.93 12.82 -13.08
N GLU A 195 12.84 12.36 -11.83
CA GLU A 195 12.07 11.18 -11.44
C GLU A 195 10.72 11.53 -10.78
N ILE A 196 10.41 12.81 -10.63
CA ILE A 196 9.11 13.21 -10.09
C ILE A 196 8.01 12.83 -11.09
N ASN A 197 7.05 12.06 -10.62
CA ASN A 197 5.79 11.85 -11.33
C ASN A 197 4.89 13.06 -11.11
N PRO A 198 4.65 13.91 -12.13
CA PRO A 198 3.87 15.13 -11.96
C PRO A 198 2.37 14.88 -11.87
N LYS A 199 1.87 13.71 -12.28
CA LYS A 199 0.45 13.34 -12.15
C LYS A 199 0.19 12.79 -10.77
N MET A 200 -0.38 13.61 -9.90
CA MET A 200 -0.53 13.31 -8.48
C MET A 200 -2.00 13.21 -8.05
N SER A 201 -2.22 12.53 -6.94
CA SER A 201 -3.49 12.49 -6.24
C SER A 201 -3.29 12.87 -4.77
N TYR A 202 -4.28 13.54 -4.20
CA TYR A 202 -4.28 14.00 -2.81
C TYR A 202 -3.98 12.87 -1.82
N LEU A 203 -4.66 11.73 -1.93
CA LEU A 203 -4.54 10.58 -1.02
C LEU A 203 -3.56 9.50 -1.48
N SER A 204 -2.83 9.68 -2.59
CA SER A 204 -2.00 8.60 -3.13
C SER A 204 -0.54 9.00 -3.30
N ASN A 205 -0.15 9.46 -4.48
CA ASN A 205 1.24 9.49 -4.92
C ASN A 205 1.92 10.85 -4.82
N ARG A 206 1.33 11.84 -4.16
CA ARG A 206 2.05 13.09 -3.84
C ARG A 206 3.24 12.80 -2.91
N PRO A 207 4.37 13.51 -2.98
CA PRO A 207 5.45 13.37 -2.02
C PRO A 207 4.94 13.58 -0.59
N ARG A 208 5.26 12.66 0.32
CA ARG A 208 4.76 12.70 1.71
C ARG A 208 5.66 13.57 2.57
N PRO A 209 5.11 14.41 3.46
CA PRO A 209 5.92 15.20 4.38
C PRO A 209 6.66 14.32 5.41
N LYS A 210 7.69 14.90 6.06
CA LYS A 210 8.29 14.28 7.23
C LYS A 210 7.24 14.14 8.34
N GLY A 211 7.30 13.04 9.08
CA GLY A 211 6.49 12.84 10.28
C GLY A 211 5.14 12.16 10.03
N VAL A 212 4.85 11.71 8.81
CA VAL A 212 3.62 10.99 8.50
C VAL A 212 3.88 9.54 8.11
N MET A 213 2.84 8.73 8.17
CA MET A 213 2.83 7.35 7.68
C MET A 213 2.47 7.30 6.20
N GLU A 214 3.04 6.35 5.48
CA GLU A 214 2.68 6.05 4.09
C GLU A 214 2.59 4.55 3.83
N LYS A 215 1.90 4.16 2.74
CA LYS A 215 1.72 2.77 2.34
C LYS A 215 1.24 2.65 0.90
N CYS A 216 1.22 1.43 0.37
CA CYS A 216 0.58 1.12 -0.92
C CYS A 216 -0.92 1.43 -0.88
N THR A 217 -1.42 2.17 -1.87
CA THR A 217 -2.83 2.51 -2.11
C THR A 217 -3.39 1.81 -3.35
N PHE A 218 -2.81 0.69 -3.80
CA PHE A 218 -3.12 0.04 -5.08
C PHE A 218 -3.03 0.99 -6.28
N CYS A 219 -2.22 2.08 -6.15
CA CYS A 219 -2.12 3.14 -7.15
C CYS A 219 -3.51 3.73 -7.50
N LEU A 220 -4.32 4.14 -6.50
CA LEU A 220 -5.70 4.63 -6.70
C LEU A 220 -5.80 5.70 -7.79
N HIS A 221 -4.76 6.54 -7.94
CA HIS A 221 -4.66 7.54 -9.01
C HIS A 221 -4.60 6.96 -10.43
N ARG A 222 -4.37 5.64 -10.54
CA ARG A 222 -4.41 4.89 -11.80
C ARG A 222 -5.64 3.99 -11.86
N THR A 223 -5.87 3.22 -10.81
CA THR A 223 -6.88 2.15 -10.81
C THR A 223 -8.29 2.68 -10.89
N ARG A 224 -8.57 3.84 -10.28
CA ARG A 224 -9.86 4.54 -10.40
C ARG A 224 -10.07 5.20 -11.77
N GLU A 225 -9.03 5.28 -12.59
CA GLU A 225 -9.08 5.75 -13.98
C GLU A 225 -9.01 4.61 -14.99
N GLY A 226 -9.22 3.36 -14.55
CA GLY A 226 -9.22 2.17 -15.41
C GLY A 226 -7.82 1.68 -15.82
N ARG A 227 -6.75 2.21 -15.22
CA ARG A 227 -5.37 1.80 -15.48
C ARG A 227 -4.91 0.76 -14.46
N MET A 228 -3.98 -0.08 -14.81
CA MET A 228 -3.42 -1.07 -13.88
C MET A 228 -2.41 -0.43 -12.92
N PRO A 229 -2.20 -1.01 -11.72
CA PRO A 229 -1.11 -0.61 -10.83
C PRO A 229 0.24 -0.69 -11.55
N ALA A 230 1.12 0.29 -11.33
CA ALA A 230 2.43 0.33 -11.99
C ALA A 230 3.27 -0.94 -11.77
N CYS A 231 3.21 -1.51 -10.57
CA CYS A 231 3.91 -2.76 -10.25
C CYS A 231 3.39 -3.99 -11.03
N LEU A 232 2.16 -3.95 -11.53
CA LEU A 232 1.60 -4.99 -12.39
C LEU A 232 2.05 -4.80 -13.83
N GLU A 233 1.96 -3.59 -14.36
CA GLU A 233 2.32 -3.28 -15.76
C GLU A 233 3.76 -3.67 -16.10
N VAL A 234 4.70 -3.47 -15.17
CA VAL A 234 6.13 -3.79 -15.40
C VAL A 234 6.48 -5.24 -15.12
N CYS A 235 5.55 -6.08 -14.68
CA CYS A 235 5.86 -7.47 -14.34
C CYS A 235 6.12 -8.31 -15.60
N PRO A 236 7.37 -8.75 -15.87
CA PRO A 236 7.72 -9.37 -17.14
C PRO A 236 7.14 -10.79 -17.28
N THR A 237 6.77 -11.42 -16.17
CA THR A 237 6.27 -12.79 -16.15
C THR A 237 4.73 -12.87 -15.97
N GLY A 238 4.06 -11.71 -15.84
CA GLY A 238 2.63 -11.67 -15.58
C GLY A 238 2.22 -12.31 -14.24
N ALA A 239 3.15 -12.36 -13.27
CA ALA A 239 2.88 -12.94 -11.95
C ALA A 239 1.84 -12.16 -11.15
N ARG A 240 1.65 -10.89 -11.45
CA ARG A 240 0.75 -9.97 -10.72
C ARG A 240 -0.58 -9.84 -11.45
N LYS A 241 -1.66 -9.90 -10.71
CA LYS A 241 -3.04 -9.78 -11.20
C LYS A 241 -3.81 -8.83 -10.29
N PHE A 242 -4.68 -8.02 -10.88
CA PHE A 242 -5.44 -7.01 -10.16
C PHE A 242 -6.80 -6.79 -10.85
N GLY A 243 -7.83 -6.47 -10.07
CA GLY A 243 -9.13 -6.14 -10.64
C GLY A 243 -10.24 -6.06 -9.60
N ASN A 244 -11.45 -5.87 -10.09
CA ASN A 244 -12.68 -5.86 -9.30
C ASN A 244 -13.15 -7.31 -9.08
N VAL A 245 -13.25 -7.75 -7.83
CA VAL A 245 -13.71 -9.10 -7.49
C VAL A 245 -15.23 -9.26 -7.66
N LEU A 246 -15.98 -8.16 -7.63
CA LEU A 246 -17.42 -8.18 -7.82
C LEU A 246 -17.80 -8.42 -9.29
N ASP A 247 -16.89 -8.09 -10.22
CA ASP A 247 -17.02 -8.47 -11.63
C ASP A 247 -16.61 -9.93 -11.83
N GLN A 248 -17.60 -10.79 -12.04
CA GLN A 248 -17.40 -12.23 -12.22
C GLN A 248 -16.59 -12.58 -13.49
N GLN A 249 -16.47 -11.68 -14.45
CA GLN A 249 -15.67 -11.84 -15.66
C GLN A 249 -14.23 -11.37 -15.48
N SER A 250 -13.92 -10.68 -14.39
CA SER A 250 -12.56 -10.21 -14.13
C SER A 250 -11.59 -11.38 -13.94
N GLU A 251 -10.35 -11.21 -14.42
CA GLU A 251 -9.30 -12.24 -14.28
C GLU A 251 -9.08 -12.64 -12.82
N VAL A 252 -9.14 -11.69 -11.88
CA VAL A 252 -8.94 -11.98 -10.44
C VAL A 252 -10.10 -12.80 -9.89
N ALA A 253 -11.36 -12.52 -10.26
CA ALA A 253 -12.51 -13.31 -9.81
C ALA A 253 -12.42 -14.76 -10.35
N GLN A 254 -11.97 -14.94 -11.58
CA GLN A 254 -11.73 -16.27 -12.15
C GLN A 254 -10.60 -17.00 -11.42
N ILE A 255 -9.49 -16.32 -11.12
CA ILE A 255 -8.38 -16.92 -10.37
C ILE A 255 -8.85 -17.40 -8.99
N LEU A 256 -9.61 -16.56 -8.25
CA LEU A 256 -10.11 -16.92 -6.92
C LEU A 256 -11.07 -18.12 -6.94
N LYS A 257 -11.79 -18.35 -8.06
CA LYS A 257 -12.69 -19.50 -8.23
C LYS A 257 -11.97 -20.79 -8.62
N THR A 258 -10.93 -20.67 -9.45
CA THR A 258 -10.32 -21.84 -10.12
C THR A 258 -9.01 -22.29 -9.52
N ASN A 259 -8.34 -21.46 -8.72
CA ASN A 259 -7.05 -21.77 -8.11
C ASN A 259 -7.17 -21.92 -6.60
N ARG A 260 -6.27 -22.70 -6.02
CA ARG A 260 -6.07 -22.74 -4.58
C ARG A 260 -5.30 -21.50 -4.15
N VAL A 261 -6.02 -20.52 -3.64
CA VAL A 261 -5.44 -19.29 -3.13
C VAL A 261 -5.25 -19.34 -1.62
N PHE A 262 -4.28 -18.60 -1.12
CA PHE A 262 -4.08 -18.40 0.32
C PHE A 262 -3.74 -16.94 0.63
N VAL A 263 -3.88 -16.57 1.88
CA VAL A 263 -3.51 -15.26 2.41
C VAL A 263 -2.43 -15.42 3.47
N LEU A 264 -1.64 -14.37 3.69
CA LEU A 264 -0.65 -14.39 4.77
C LEU A 264 -1.31 -14.10 6.12
N LYS A 265 -0.87 -14.80 7.16
CA LYS A 265 -1.30 -14.57 8.55
C LYS A 265 -2.83 -14.58 8.70
N GLU A 266 -3.48 -15.58 8.13
CA GLU A 266 -4.94 -15.78 8.16
C GLU A 266 -5.48 -15.81 9.58
N GLU A 267 -4.71 -16.37 10.52
CA GLU A 267 -5.01 -16.49 11.95
C GLU A 267 -5.24 -15.15 12.65
N VAL A 268 -4.76 -14.05 12.07
CA VAL A 268 -4.94 -12.70 12.65
C VAL A 268 -6.32 -12.09 12.32
N GLY A 269 -7.09 -12.69 11.40
CA GLY A 269 -8.46 -12.30 11.09
C GLY A 269 -8.61 -10.94 10.39
N THR A 270 -7.58 -10.43 9.73
CA THR A 270 -7.64 -9.11 9.05
C THR A 270 -8.36 -9.13 7.71
N LEU A 271 -8.69 -10.31 7.19
CA LEU A 271 -9.34 -10.55 5.90
C LEU A 271 -8.64 -9.81 4.74
N PRO A 272 -7.42 -10.25 4.34
CA PRO A 272 -6.67 -9.63 3.27
C PRO A 272 -7.38 -9.67 1.93
N ARG A 273 -7.27 -8.59 1.14
CA ARG A 273 -7.64 -8.52 -0.26
C ARG A 273 -6.45 -8.74 -1.21
N PHE A 274 -5.38 -9.33 -0.69
CA PHE A 274 -4.19 -9.71 -1.42
C PHE A 274 -3.98 -11.22 -1.28
N PHE A 275 -4.12 -11.94 -2.38
CA PHE A 275 -4.11 -13.39 -2.44
C PHE A 275 -2.82 -13.89 -3.10
N TYR A 276 -2.36 -15.04 -2.66
CA TYR A 276 -1.22 -15.74 -3.25
C TYR A 276 -1.68 -17.10 -3.77
N TYR A 277 -1.04 -17.56 -4.85
CA TYR A 277 -1.30 -18.88 -5.40
C TYR A 277 -0.08 -19.40 -6.17
N PHE A 278 -0.07 -20.70 -6.42
CA PHE A 278 0.87 -21.37 -7.30
C PHE A 278 0.12 -21.94 -8.49
N ASP A 279 0.76 -21.98 -9.68
CA ASP A 279 0.22 -22.71 -10.82
C ASP A 279 0.16 -24.20 -10.49
N GLU A 280 -0.96 -24.86 -10.81
CA GLU A 280 -1.11 -26.32 -10.62
C GLU A 280 -0.12 -27.15 -11.46
N ARG A 281 0.47 -26.55 -12.49
CA ARG A 281 1.51 -27.16 -13.33
C ARG A 281 2.89 -27.25 -12.69
N TYR A 282 3.08 -26.75 -11.45
CA TYR A 282 4.27 -27.07 -10.69
C TYR A 282 4.03 -28.43 -10.04
N PRO A 283 4.57 -29.54 -10.62
CA PRO A 283 4.42 -30.85 -10.01
C PRO A 283 4.98 -30.73 -8.59
N ALA A 284 4.16 -31.11 -7.61
CA ALA A 284 4.70 -31.38 -6.28
C ALA A 284 5.87 -32.34 -6.50
N ARG A 285 7.12 -31.84 -6.33
CA ARG A 285 8.27 -32.72 -6.42
C ARG A 285 8.01 -33.87 -5.46
N GLU A 286 8.07 -35.08 -6.00
CA GLU A 286 7.96 -36.34 -5.29
C GLU A 286 8.62 -36.19 -3.92
N ARG A 287 7.82 -36.31 -2.88
CA ARG A 287 8.36 -36.47 -1.52
C ARG A 287 9.22 -37.70 -1.57
N LYS A 288 10.54 -37.56 -1.62
CA LYS A 288 11.40 -38.68 -1.31
C LYS A 288 10.97 -39.13 0.07
N ALA A 289 10.43 -40.35 0.14
CA ALA A 289 10.18 -41.00 1.39
C ALA A 289 11.47 -40.95 2.25
N PRO A 290 11.38 -40.70 3.55
CA PRO A 290 12.56 -40.79 4.40
C PRO A 290 13.18 -42.15 4.16
N ALA A 291 14.47 -42.18 3.89
CA ALA A 291 15.21 -43.42 3.82
C ALA A 291 15.03 -44.16 5.15
N SER A 292 14.47 -45.35 5.07
CA SER A 292 14.28 -46.28 6.18
C SER A 292 15.62 -46.69 6.83
#